data_065f8bf3fac269fb6b438bc8d01f1583
#
_entry.id   065f8bf3fac269fb6b438bc8d01f1583
#
_cell.length_a   1.000
_cell.length_b   1.000
_cell.length_c   1.000
_cell.angle_alpha   90.00
_cell.angle_beta   90.00
_cell.angle_gamma   90.00
#
_symmetry.space_group_name_H-M   'P 1'
#
loop_
_entity.id
_entity.type
_entity.pdbx_description
1 polymer ?
#
loop_
_entity_poly.entity_id
_entity_poly.type
_entity_poly.pdbx_seq_one_letter_code
_entity_poly.pdbx_strand_id
1 'polypeptide(L)'
;MKAVAAADAGEHLADDYLIVFTPSGKRGRFASDTLILDAARTLGVDIDSVCGGRGLCGRCQINIGEGDFARHGITSNPKNLSLLTAEEVEYNKARGLPKARRLGCQARVGGDVVIDVPPESQVHRQVVRKEAKVRDITIDGNIHLHYVETASPDMDGLVDTLVSQWDLQGIEIESSTASSIAAMLKSGENALTTAIENGNRIIAAWPGYQGSIFGIAYDVGSTTIAAHLCNLATGEVLASSGLMNPQIRFGEDLMSRVSYVMMNPGGAKELTDSVRIALNQLARNVTKKADIETDKILAVTLVGNPVMHHLVLGIDPTPLGVSPFKLGVEGALNISASEIGLDLNSETSVYIPPCIAGHVGADTAGVILSEAPYQSSEMTLIVDVGTNAEIVLGNKDKLLACSSPTGPAFEGAQISSGQRAAPGAIERVRI
;
A
#
# COMPACT_ATOMS: atom_id res chain seq x y z
N MET A 1 7.15 -2.28 -27.63
CA MET A 1 7.37 -3.72 -27.74
C MET A 1 8.87 -3.97 -27.80
N LYS A 2 9.48 -4.34 -26.70
CA LYS A 2 10.78 -5.03 -26.67
C LYS A 2 10.60 -6.20 -25.69
N ALA A 3 10.80 -7.38 -26.21
CA ALA A 3 10.73 -8.63 -25.47
C ALA A 3 11.74 -8.60 -24.32
N VAL A 4 11.28 -8.93 -23.11
CA VAL A 4 12.17 -9.27 -22.01
C VAL A 4 12.76 -10.62 -22.37
N ALA A 5 14.05 -10.61 -22.64
CA ALA A 5 14.84 -11.79 -22.92
C ALA A 5 14.77 -12.77 -21.75
N ALA A 6 14.65 -14.04 -22.07
CA ALA A 6 14.76 -15.15 -21.14
C ALA A 6 16.06 -14.99 -20.33
N ALA A 7 15.96 -15.01 -19.02
CA ALA A 7 17.10 -15.14 -18.15
C ALA A 7 17.77 -16.49 -18.41
N ASP A 8 19.02 -16.39 -18.65
CA ASP A 8 19.97 -17.40 -19.08
C ASP A 8 20.09 -18.56 -18.09
N ALA A 9 20.49 -19.69 -18.60
CA ALA A 9 20.74 -20.93 -17.87
C ALA A 9 21.85 -20.72 -16.82
N GLY A 10 21.48 -20.36 -15.60
CA GLY A 10 22.36 -20.36 -14.45
C GLY A 10 22.58 -21.80 -13.95
N GLU A 11 23.76 -22.08 -13.49
CA GLU A 11 24.28 -23.34 -12.95
C GLU A 11 23.23 -24.14 -12.17
N HIS A 12 22.97 -25.36 -12.64
CA HIS A 12 22.17 -26.36 -11.93
C HIS A 12 22.86 -26.69 -10.59
N LEU A 13 22.39 -26.09 -9.51
CA LEU A 13 22.60 -26.65 -8.18
C LEU A 13 21.89 -28.00 -8.13
N ALA A 14 22.51 -29.03 -7.59
CA ALA A 14 22.08 -30.43 -7.66
C ALA A 14 20.70 -30.74 -7.02
N ASP A 15 20.01 -29.74 -6.41
CA ASP A 15 18.79 -29.91 -5.65
C ASP A 15 17.69 -28.86 -5.98
N ASP A 16 17.65 -28.33 -7.21
CA ASP A 16 16.60 -27.40 -7.63
C ASP A 16 15.49 -28.12 -8.42
N TYR A 17 14.24 -27.91 -8.01
CA TYR A 17 13.05 -28.53 -8.59
C TYR A 17 12.16 -27.52 -9.33
N LEU A 18 11.60 -27.94 -10.47
CA LEU A 18 10.65 -27.15 -11.24
C LEU A 18 9.25 -27.23 -10.62
N ILE A 19 8.71 -26.09 -10.23
CA ILE A 19 7.31 -25.95 -9.81
C ILE A 19 6.54 -25.23 -10.91
N VAL A 20 5.43 -25.83 -11.34
CA VAL A 20 4.49 -25.25 -12.32
C VAL A 20 3.15 -25.03 -11.64
N PHE A 21 2.62 -23.83 -11.65
CA PHE A 21 1.31 -23.51 -11.10
C PHE A 21 0.24 -23.42 -12.18
N THR A 22 -0.86 -24.14 -11.99
CA THR A 22 -2.06 -24.07 -12.82
C THR A 22 -3.21 -23.43 -12.01
N PRO A 23 -4.13 -22.70 -12.65
CA PRO A 23 -4.24 -22.41 -14.08
C PRO A 23 -3.33 -21.27 -14.57
N SER A 24 -2.56 -20.59 -13.69
CA SER A 24 -1.77 -19.40 -14.04
C SER A 24 -0.67 -19.64 -15.10
N GLY A 25 -0.18 -20.88 -15.23
CA GLY A 25 0.93 -21.25 -16.09
C GLY A 25 2.30 -20.73 -15.63
N LYS A 26 2.38 -20.04 -14.48
CA LYS A 26 3.62 -19.53 -13.91
C LYS A 26 4.48 -20.67 -13.40
N ARG A 27 5.79 -20.56 -13.60
CA ARG A 27 6.74 -21.63 -13.25
C ARG A 27 8.10 -21.07 -12.88
N GLY A 28 8.83 -21.80 -12.04
CA GLY A 28 10.21 -21.46 -11.64
C GLY A 28 10.89 -22.64 -10.99
N ARG A 29 12.22 -22.55 -10.86
CA ARG A 29 13.02 -23.52 -10.13
C ARG A 29 13.27 -23.03 -8.71
N PHE A 30 13.17 -23.94 -7.76
CA PHE A 30 13.31 -23.66 -6.34
C PHE A 30 14.12 -24.75 -5.66
N ALA A 31 14.93 -24.36 -4.69
CA ALA A 31 15.69 -25.28 -3.88
C ALA A 31 14.79 -26.31 -3.19
N SER A 32 15.32 -27.51 -2.96
CA SER A 32 14.65 -28.53 -2.13
C SER A 32 14.19 -27.92 -0.82
N ASP A 33 13.07 -28.41 -0.29
CA ASP A 33 12.47 -27.96 0.97
C ASP A 33 11.85 -26.56 0.97
N THR A 34 11.78 -25.86 -0.19
CA THR A 34 11.03 -24.61 -0.31
C THR A 34 9.53 -24.85 -0.11
N LEU A 35 8.86 -24.00 0.68
CA LEU A 35 7.40 -24.04 0.84
C LEU A 35 6.69 -23.68 -0.47
N ILE A 36 5.65 -24.43 -0.81
CA ILE A 36 4.86 -24.16 -2.04
C ILE A 36 4.24 -22.76 -2.01
N LEU A 37 3.80 -22.29 -0.84
CA LEU A 37 3.27 -20.93 -0.69
C LEU A 37 4.33 -19.85 -0.97
N ASP A 38 5.59 -20.08 -0.59
CA ASP A 38 6.68 -19.13 -0.82
C ASP A 38 7.12 -19.13 -2.29
N ALA A 39 7.16 -20.30 -2.92
CA ALA A 39 7.36 -20.41 -4.35
C ALA A 39 6.25 -19.69 -5.15
N ALA A 40 4.99 -19.84 -4.73
CA ALA A 40 3.87 -19.12 -5.32
C ALA A 40 4.02 -17.60 -5.18
N ARG A 41 4.40 -17.11 -4.02
CA ARG A 41 4.66 -15.68 -3.75
C ARG A 41 5.76 -15.13 -4.65
N THR A 42 6.89 -15.84 -4.74
CA THR A 42 8.03 -15.45 -5.59
C THR A 42 7.64 -15.34 -7.06
N LEU A 43 6.78 -16.24 -7.54
CA LEU A 43 6.28 -16.22 -8.91
C LEU A 43 5.08 -15.29 -9.11
N GLY A 44 4.57 -14.66 -8.05
CA GLY A 44 3.37 -13.84 -8.09
C GLY A 44 2.11 -14.64 -8.41
N VAL A 45 2.04 -15.90 -7.97
CA VAL A 45 0.83 -16.72 -8.00
C VAL A 45 0.01 -16.42 -6.77
N ASP A 46 -1.22 -16.00 -6.96
CA ASP A 46 -2.12 -15.61 -5.88
C ASP A 46 -2.71 -16.85 -5.20
N ILE A 47 -2.14 -17.24 -4.07
CA ILE A 47 -2.70 -18.24 -3.15
C ILE A 47 -3.09 -17.54 -1.85
N ASP A 48 -4.34 -17.75 -1.43
CA ASP A 48 -4.89 -17.15 -0.23
C ASP A 48 -4.25 -17.70 1.05
N SER A 49 -3.90 -16.82 2.00
CA SER A 49 -3.25 -17.21 3.26
C SER A 49 -3.54 -16.21 4.38
N VAL A 50 -4.69 -16.35 5.04
CA VAL A 50 -5.13 -15.44 6.12
C VAL A 50 -4.40 -15.64 7.45
N CYS A 51 -3.83 -16.81 7.70
CA CYS A 51 -3.17 -17.10 8.98
C CYS A 51 -1.66 -16.83 8.96
N GLY A 52 -1.12 -16.23 7.90
CA GLY A 52 0.32 -15.97 7.79
C GLY A 52 1.19 -17.23 7.72
N GLY A 53 0.68 -18.32 7.15
CA GLY A 53 1.46 -19.55 6.96
C GLY A 53 1.40 -20.56 8.11
N ARG A 54 0.59 -20.35 9.16
CA ARG A 54 0.54 -21.20 10.36
C ARG A 54 -0.27 -22.49 10.23
N GLY A 55 -0.78 -22.85 9.05
CA GLY A 55 -1.57 -24.07 8.85
C GLY A 55 -2.99 -24.04 9.44
N LEU A 56 -3.47 -22.90 9.96
CA LEU A 56 -4.70 -22.81 10.76
C LEU A 56 -5.96 -22.53 9.93
N CYS A 57 -5.87 -21.73 8.87
CA CYS A 57 -7.05 -21.23 8.15
C CYS A 57 -7.51 -22.15 7.01
N GLY A 58 -6.62 -22.97 6.45
CA GLY A 58 -6.89 -23.85 5.32
C GLY A 58 -7.20 -23.12 3.98
N ARG A 59 -6.90 -21.81 3.87
CA ARG A 59 -7.15 -21.06 2.65
C ARG A 59 -6.13 -21.35 1.55
N CYS A 60 -4.91 -21.72 1.93
CA CYS A 60 -3.83 -22.04 1.00
C CYS A 60 -3.88 -23.50 0.48
N GLN A 61 -5.06 -24.09 0.35
CA GLN A 61 -5.18 -25.44 -0.18
C GLN A 61 -4.71 -25.49 -1.63
N ILE A 62 -3.98 -26.53 -1.96
CA ILE A 62 -3.47 -26.83 -3.29
C ILE A 62 -3.78 -28.28 -3.64
N ASN A 63 -3.98 -28.55 -4.92
CA ASN A 63 -3.99 -29.90 -5.47
C ASN A 63 -2.65 -30.20 -6.13
N ILE A 64 -2.28 -31.48 -6.18
CA ILE A 64 -1.11 -31.93 -6.90
C ILE A 64 -1.58 -32.51 -8.22
N GLY A 65 -1.08 -31.96 -9.32
CA GLY A 65 -1.30 -32.55 -10.64
C GLY A 65 -0.51 -33.84 -10.76
N GLU A 66 -1.19 -34.96 -11.01
CA GLU A 66 -0.56 -36.26 -11.15
C GLU A 66 -0.45 -36.67 -12.62
N GLY A 67 0.71 -37.18 -13.01
CA GLY A 67 0.97 -37.71 -14.35
C GLY A 67 2.16 -37.06 -15.07
N ASP A 68 2.24 -37.35 -16.36
CA ASP A 68 3.31 -36.84 -17.24
C ASP A 68 2.85 -35.57 -17.93
N PHE A 69 3.56 -34.48 -17.66
CA PHE A 69 3.32 -33.16 -18.24
C PHE A 69 4.37 -32.86 -19.32
N ALA A 70 4.20 -33.49 -20.49
CA ALA A 70 5.12 -33.37 -21.61
C ALA A 70 5.47 -31.94 -22.02
N ARG A 71 4.51 -31.00 -21.91
CA ARG A 71 4.72 -29.57 -22.17
C ARG A 71 5.78 -28.93 -21.26
N HIS A 72 5.99 -29.50 -20.08
CA HIS A 72 6.92 -28.99 -19.08
C HIS A 72 8.12 -29.92 -18.88
N GLY A 73 8.07 -31.12 -19.49
CA GLY A 73 9.13 -32.12 -19.38
C GLY A 73 9.26 -32.75 -17.99
N ILE A 74 8.16 -32.82 -17.22
CA ILE A 74 8.18 -33.32 -15.85
C ILE A 74 7.11 -34.38 -15.62
N THR A 75 7.42 -35.32 -14.72
CA THR A 75 6.46 -36.26 -14.12
C THR A 75 6.14 -35.81 -12.72
N SER A 76 4.88 -35.45 -12.47
CA SER A 76 4.42 -34.91 -11.19
C SER A 76 3.61 -35.95 -10.43
N ASN A 77 3.89 -36.09 -9.13
CA ASN A 77 3.13 -36.95 -8.24
C ASN A 77 3.23 -36.48 -6.78
N PRO A 78 2.37 -36.97 -5.86
CA PRO A 78 2.37 -36.54 -4.44
C PRO A 78 3.69 -36.76 -3.70
N LYS A 79 4.54 -37.69 -4.16
CA LYS A 79 5.84 -37.96 -3.53
C LYS A 79 6.88 -36.86 -3.82
N ASN A 80 6.58 -35.98 -4.76
CA ASN A 80 7.42 -34.82 -5.11
C ASN A 80 7.22 -33.65 -4.12
N LEU A 81 6.38 -33.87 -3.09
CA LEU A 81 6.24 -32.98 -1.92
C LEU A 81 6.62 -33.72 -0.64
N SER A 82 6.91 -32.96 0.40
CA SER A 82 7.16 -33.47 1.76
C SER A 82 5.98 -34.31 2.27
N LEU A 83 6.23 -35.16 3.26
CA LEU A 83 5.17 -35.82 3.99
C LEU A 83 4.23 -34.79 4.66
N LEU A 84 3.01 -35.23 5.03
CA LEU A 84 2.08 -34.39 5.79
C LEU A 84 2.72 -33.92 7.10
N THR A 85 2.61 -32.63 7.39
CA THR A 85 3.08 -32.08 8.65
C THR A 85 2.09 -32.33 9.79
N ALA A 86 2.52 -32.12 11.03
CA ALA A 86 1.65 -32.26 12.21
C ALA A 86 0.46 -31.27 12.12
N GLU A 87 0.71 -30.06 11.63
CA GLU A 87 -0.30 -29.01 11.43
C GLU A 87 -1.36 -29.43 10.39
N GLU A 88 -0.95 -30.06 9.28
CA GLU A 88 -1.89 -30.58 8.29
C GLU A 88 -2.74 -31.73 8.85
N VAL A 89 -2.15 -32.60 9.67
CA VAL A 89 -2.87 -33.68 10.33
C VAL A 89 -3.88 -33.13 11.33
N GLU A 90 -3.50 -32.14 12.11
CA GLU A 90 -4.39 -31.51 13.09
C GLU A 90 -5.50 -30.72 12.40
N TYR A 91 -5.17 -29.96 11.34
CA TYR A 91 -6.16 -29.29 10.51
C TYR A 91 -7.18 -30.27 9.94
N ASN A 92 -6.71 -31.40 9.40
CA ASN A 92 -7.57 -32.43 8.83
C ASN A 92 -8.52 -33.04 9.88
N LYS A 93 -8.06 -33.27 11.11
CA LYS A 93 -8.92 -33.75 12.22
C LYS A 93 -10.01 -32.74 12.59
N ALA A 94 -9.64 -31.46 12.64
CA ALA A 94 -10.54 -30.42 13.13
C ALA A 94 -11.55 -29.94 12.07
N ARG A 95 -11.16 -29.88 10.79
CA ARG A 95 -11.93 -29.22 9.73
C ARG A 95 -12.13 -30.04 8.46
N GLY A 96 -11.42 -31.15 8.32
CA GLY A 96 -11.41 -31.96 7.11
C GLY A 96 -10.54 -31.36 6.01
N LEU A 97 -9.58 -32.13 5.50
CA LEU A 97 -8.80 -31.79 4.32
C LEU A 97 -9.08 -32.86 3.25
N PRO A 98 -9.57 -32.51 2.05
CA PRO A 98 -9.80 -33.48 0.99
C PRO A 98 -8.54 -34.30 0.69
N LYS A 99 -8.69 -35.61 0.42
CA LYS A 99 -7.57 -36.55 0.32
C LYS A 99 -6.46 -36.17 -0.67
N ALA A 100 -6.79 -35.43 -1.72
CA ALA A 100 -5.82 -34.99 -2.74
C ALA A 100 -5.22 -33.60 -2.44
N ARG A 101 -5.60 -32.96 -1.33
CA ARG A 101 -5.18 -31.58 -1.02
C ARG A 101 -4.09 -31.53 0.04
N ARG A 102 -3.26 -30.51 -0.10
CA ARG A 102 -2.23 -30.11 0.86
C ARG A 102 -2.44 -28.64 1.24
N LEU A 103 -1.88 -28.25 2.36
CA LEU A 103 -1.76 -26.83 2.70
C LEU A 103 -0.45 -26.28 2.11
N GLY A 104 -0.54 -25.37 1.14
CA GLY A 104 0.63 -24.78 0.46
C GLY A 104 1.64 -24.13 1.42
N CYS A 105 1.17 -23.65 2.58
CA CYS A 105 2.03 -23.10 3.63
C CYS A 105 2.73 -24.17 4.50
N GLN A 106 2.47 -25.45 4.29
CA GLN A 106 3.07 -26.56 5.02
C GLN A 106 3.80 -27.53 4.08
N ALA A 107 3.31 -27.67 2.85
CA ALA A 107 3.90 -28.55 1.85
C ALA A 107 5.20 -27.98 1.30
N ARG A 108 6.24 -28.81 1.24
CA ARG A 108 7.59 -28.45 0.75
C ARG A 108 7.93 -29.22 -0.51
N VAL A 109 8.66 -28.59 -1.44
CA VAL A 109 9.08 -29.23 -2.68
C VAL A 109 10.21 -30.22 -2.42
N GLY A 110 10.11 -31.41 -3.04
CA GLY A 110 11.11 -32.47 -3.01
C GLY A 110 11.29 -33.18 -4.37
N GLY A 111 10.70 -32.60 -5.43
CA GLY A 111 10.78 -33.07 -6.80
C GLY A 111 10.02 -32.14 -7.74
N ASP A 112 10.23 -32.29 -9.05
CA ASP A 112 9.49 -31.51 -10.05
C ASP A 112 7.99 -31.75 -9.91
N VAL A 113 7.19 -30.69 -9.82
CA VAL A 113 5.78 -30.80 -9.47
C VAL A 113 4.88 -29.79 -10.19
N VAL A 114 3.68 -30.23 -10.55
CA VAL A 114 2.60 -29.38 -11.01
C VAL A 114 1.63 -29.17 -9.85
N ILE A 115 1.43 -27.92 -9.48
CA ILE A 115 0.53 -27.49 -8.42
C ILE A 115 -0.70 -26.84 -9.07
N ASP A 116 -1.87 -27.42 -8.84
CA ASP A 116 -3.12 -26.81 -9.22
C ASP A 116 -3.69 -26.01 -8.04
N VAL A 117 -3.91 -24.72 -8.28
CA VAL A 117 -4.50 -23.80 -7.29
C VAL A 117 -6.00 -23.76 -7.50
N PRO A 118 -6.79 -24.40 -6.64
CA PRO A 118 -8.24 -24.45 -6.82
C PRO A 118 -8.85 -23.04 -6.69
N PRO A 119 -10.00 -22.77 -7.37
CA PRO A 119 -10.61 -21.44 -7.40
C PRO A 119 -10.85 -20.85 -6.00
N GLU A 120 -11.25 -21.66 -5.04
CA GLU A 120 -11.48 -21.26 -3.65
C GLU A 120 -10.23 -20.87 -2.87
N SER A 121 -9.06 -21.25 -3.36
CA SER A 121 -7.76 -20.87 -2.79
C SER A 121 -7.08 -19.72 -3.53
N GLN A 122 -7.67 -19.25 -4.62
CA GLN A 122 -7.17 -18.08 -5.33
C GLN A 122 -7.67 -16.80 -4.66
N VAL A 123 -6.79 -15.81 -4.56
CA VAL A 123 -7.20 -14.48 -4.13
C VAL A 123 -8.07 -13.87 -5.24
N HIS A 124 -9.38 -13.82 -5.02
CA HIS A 124 -10.27 -13.20 -5.97
C HIS A 124 -10.00 -11.68 -6.03
N ARG A 125 -9.91 -11.13 -7.25
CA ARG A 125 -9.80 -9.67 -7.42
C ARG A 125 -11.05 -9.01 -6.85
N GLN A 126 -10.89 -8.35 -5.72
CA GLN A 126 -11.96 -7.55 -5.14
C GLN A 126 -12.21 -6.32 -6.02
N VAL A 127 -13.47 -5.90 -6.11
CA VAL A 127 -13.83 -4.64 -6.75
C VAL A 127 -13.61 -3.54 -5.73
N VAL A 128 -12.53 -2.78 -5.89
CA VAL A 128 -12.24 -1.61 -5.05
C VAL A 128 -13.05 -0.44 -5.57
N ARG A 129 -14.11 -0.06 -4.85
CA ARG A 129 -14.95 1.12 -5.11
C ARG A 129 -14.71 2.13 -3.98
N LYS A 130 -13.58 2.85 -4.04
CA LYS A 130 -13.35 3.99 -3.15
C LYS A 130 -13.46 5.27 -3.96
N GLU A 131 -14.61 5.94 -3.86
CA GLU A 131 -14.86 7.26 -4.41
C GLU A 131 -14.81 8.26 -3.26
N ALA A 132 -14.13 9.39 -3.48
CA ALA A 132 -14.12 10.47 -2.51
C ALA A 132 -15.50 11.14 -2.50
N LYS A 133 -16.10 11.31 -1.32
CA LYS A 133 -17.27 12.19 -1.15
C LYS A 133 -16.74 13.60 -0.95
N VAL A 134 -17.02 14.45 -1.92
CA VAL A 134 -16.66 15.87 -1.84
C VAL A 134 -17.53 16.53 -0.78
N ARG A 135 -16.90 17.27 0.13
CA ARG A 135 -17.56 18.16 1.12
C ARG A 135 -17.12 19.57 0.83
N ASP A 136 -17.97 20.53 1.17
CA ASP A 136 -17.56 21.94 1.17
C ASP A 136 -16.53 22.15 2.29
N ILE A 137 -15.31 22.49 1.91
CA ILE A 137 -14.20 22.77 2.82
C ILE A 137 -13.65 24.16 2.55
N THR A 138 -13.23 24.86 3.60
CA THR A 138 -12.43 26.07 3.45
C THR A 138 -11.00 25.67 3.10
N ILE A 139 -10.51 26.15 1.98
CA ILE A 139 -9.13 25.87 1.55
C ILE A 139 -8.20 26.80 2.34
N ASP A 140 -7.28 26.17 3.08
CA ASP A 140 -6.19 26.83 3.79
C ASP A 140 -4.92 25.99 3.56
N GLY A 141 -4.41 26.08 2.33
CA GLY A 141 -3.25 25.32 1.90
C GLY A 141 -1.95 25.92 2.41
N ASN A 142 -0.96 25.11 2.65
CA ASN A 142 0.41 25.54 3.02
C ASN A 142 1.32 25.77 1.80
N ILE A 143 0.86 25.46 0.58
CA ILE A 143 1.60 25.68 -0.67
C ILE A 143 0.81 26.66 -1.54
N HIS A 144 1.45 27.74 -1.92
CA HIS A 144 0.85 28.78 -2.76
C HIS A 144 1.68 29.01 -4.03
N LEU A 145 0.99 29.30 -5.13
CA LEU A 145 1.62 29.67 -6.40
C LEU A 145 1.84 31.19 -6.47
N HIS A 146 3.04 31.58 -6.88
CA HIS A 146 3.41 32.98 -7.09
C HIS A 146 4.01 33.12 -8.48
N TYR A 147 3.31 33.86 -9.34
CA TYR A 147 3.79 34.19 -10.67
C TYR A 147 4.61 35.46 -10.59
N VAL A 148 5.79 35.46 -11.19
CA VAL A 148 6.68 36.61 -11.26
C VAL A 148 7.29 36.79 -12.65
N GLU A 149 7.51 38.03 -13.03
CA GLU A 149 8.32 38.41 -14.19
C GLU A 149 9.54 39.17 -13.65
N THR A 150 10.70 38.56 -13.71
CA THR A 150 11.94 39.18 -13.24
C THR A 150 12.67 39.88 -14.39
N ALA A 151 13.14 41.09 -14.12
CA ALA A 151 14.00 41.82 -15.05
C ALA A 151 15.47 41.36 -15.01
N SER A 152 15.87 40.67 -13.91
CA SER A 152 17.22 40.16 -13.71
C SER A 152 17.25 38.69 -13.97
N PRO A 153 18.13 38.15 -14.83
CA PRO A 153 18.20 36.73 -15.18
C PRO A 153 19.04 35.92 -14.17
N ASP A 154 18.97 36.29 -12.91
CA ASP A 154 19.67 35.63 -11.81
C ASP A 154 18.74 35.32 -10.61
N MET A 155 19.24 34.55 -9.67
CA MET A 155 18.48 34.11 -8.51
C MET A 155 18.12 35.27 -7.58
N ASP A 156 19.04 36.19 -7.38
CA ASP A 156 18.84 37.33 -6.49
C ASP A 156 17.71 38.22 -7.01
N GLY A 157 17.69 38.52 -8.33
CA GLY A 157 16.63 39.29 -8.96
C GLY A 157 15.26 38.59 -8.92
N LEU A 158 15.23 37.26 -9.00
CA LEU A 158 14.00 36.49 -8.79
C LEU A 158 13.49 36.65 -7.35
N VAL A 159 14.36 36.44 -6.37
CA VAL A 159 14.02 36.58 -4.95
C VAL A 159 13.56 37.97 -4.60
N ASP A 160 14.30 39.02 -5.08
CA ASP A 160 13.92 40.42 -4.88
C ASP A 160 12.54 40.72 -5.48
N THR A 161 12.24 40.15 -6.65
CA THR A 161 10.92 40.30 -7.29
C THR A 161 9.82 39.61 -6.46
N LEU A 162 10.04 38.39 -5.99
CA LEU A 162 9.10 37.68 -5.12
C LEU A 162 8.84 38.45 -3.82
N VAL A 163 9.88 38.93 -3.16
CA VAL A 163 9.77 39.72 -1.92
C VAL A 163 8.99 40.98 -2.15
N SER A 164 9.28 41.72 -3.23
CA SER A 164 8.65 43.00 -3.48
C SER A 164 7.18 42.89 -3.96
N GLN A 165 6.85 41.91 -4.77
CA GLN A 165 5.49 41.74 -5.31
C GLN A 165 4.53 41.06 -4.38
N TRP A 166 5.03 40.13 -3.53
CA TRP A 166 4.18 39.24 -2.75
C TRP A 166 4.37 39.41 -1.22
N ASP A 167 5.17 40.42 -0.78
CA ASP A 167 5.49 40.69 0.63
C ASP A 167 6.04 39.47 1.38
N LEU A 168 6.85 38.66 0.69
CA LEU A 168 7.45 37.47 1.24
C LEU A 168 8.72 37.79 2.02
N GLN A 169 9.07 36.99 3.02
CA GLN A 169 10.26 37.20 3.84
C GLN A 169 11.01 35.90 4.06
N GLY A 170 12.35 36.00 4.14
CA GLY A 170 13.19 34.85 4.50
C GLY A 170 13.08 33.68 3.49
N ILE A 171 13.11 33.99 2.20
CA ILE A 171 12.98 32.99 1.14
C ILE A 171 14.14 32.00 1.21
N GLU A 172 13.78 30.73 1.32
CA GLU A 172 14.67 29.56 1.28
C GLU A 172 14.43 28.76 0.01
N ILE A 173 15.50 28.26 -0.61
CA ILE A 173 15.41 27.50 -1.85
C ILE A 173 16.27 26.25 -1.69
N GLU A 174 15.66 25.08 -1.88
CA GLU A 174 16.40 23.81 -1.89
C GLU A 174 17.36 23.73 -3.07
N SER A 175 18.49 23.06 -2.89
CA SER A 175 19.58 23.03 -3.88
C SER A 175 19.15 22.49 -5.25
N SER A 176 18.26 21.49 -5.28
CA SER A 176 17.70 20.91 -6.50
C SER A 176 16.81 21.91 -7.24
N THR A 177 15.91 22.57 -6.52
CA THR A 177 15.03 23.61 -7.05
C THR A 177 15.83 24.83 -7.50
N ALA A 178 16.82 25.28 -6.74
CA ALA A 178 17.71 26.36 -7.12
C ALA A 178 18.45 26.09 -8.43
N SER A 179 18.93 24.86 -8.62
CA SER A 179 19.59 24.44 -9.85
C SER A 179 18.67 24.50 -11.06
N SER A 180 17.42 24.05 -10.89
CA SER A 180 16.39 24.09 -11.93
C SER A 180 16.01 25.52 -12.30
N ILE A 181 15.80 26.40 -11.31
CA ILE A 181 15.50 27.82 -11.53
C ILE A 181 16.66 28.50 -12.26
N ALA A 182 17.89 28.27 -11.81
CA ALA A 182 19.08 28.86 -12.44
C ALA A 182 19.23 28.42 -13.91
N ALA A 183 18.86 27.18 -14.24
CA ALA A 183 18.85 26.72 -15.63
C ALA A 183 17.79 27.43 -16.48
N MET A 184 16.57 27.61 -15.95
CA MET A 184 15.50 28.36 -16.61
C MET A 184 15.88 29.84 -16.87
N LEU A 185 16.39 30.53 -15.86
CA LEU A 185 16.86 31.92 -15.98
C LEU A 185 17.98 32.05 -17.02
N LYS A 186 18.94 31.14 -17.05
CA LYS A 186 20.02 31.11 -18.05
C LYS A 186 19.54 30.84 -19.47
N SER A 187 18.44 30.12 -19.65
CA SER A 187 17.82 29.92 -20.97
C SER A 187 17.01 31.10 -21.46
N GLY A 188 16.89 32.17 -20.67
CA GLY A 188 16.16 33.38 -21.00
C GLY A 188 14.71 33.38 -20.52
N GLU A 189 14.31 32.39 -19.72
CA GLU A 189 12.97 32.37 -19.11
C GLU A 189 12.96 33.35 -17.92
N ASN A 190 12.29 34.48 -18.08
CA ASN A 190 12.15 35.52 -17.05
C ASN A 190 10.74 35.63 -16.46
N ALA A 191 9.81 34.84 -17.00
CA ALA A 191 8.47 34.68 -16.46
C ALA A 191 8.35 33.30 -15.84
N LEU A 192 8.22 33.24 -14.51
CA LEU A 192 8.19 31.98 -13.77
C LEU A 192 6.99 31.93 -12.82
N THR A 193 6.46 30.74 -12.59
CA THR A 193 5.59 30.45 -11.44
C THR A 193 6.34 29.62 -10.45
N THR A 194 6.43 30.09 -9.21
CA THR A 194 7.05 29.37 -8.08
C THR A 194 5.98 28.82 -7.16
N ALA A 195 6.18 27.62 -6.65
CA ALA A 195 5.40 27.06 -5.55
C ALA A 195 6.15 27.28 -4.23
N ILE A 196 5.53 28.02 -3.33
CA ILE A 196 6.10 28.38 -2.02
C ILE A 196 5.33 27.71 -0.92
N GLU A 197 6.03 26.90 -0.14
CA GLU A 197 5.49 26.21 1.04
C GLU A 197 5.73 27.04 2.30
N ASN A 198 4.74 27.09 3.17
CA ASN A 198 4.76 27.81 4.45
C ASN A 198 5.16 29.28 4.36
N GLY A 199 4.97 29.89 3.18
CA GLY A 199 5.22 31.32 2.93
C GLY A 199 6.67 31.70 2.68
N ASN A 200 7.62 30.79 2.74
CA ASN A 200 9.03 31.14 2.56
C ASN A 200 9.90 30.09 1.82
N ARG A 201 9.47 28.84 1.68
CA ARG A 201 10.27 27.80 1.05
C ARG A 201 9.84 27.53 -0.38
N ILE A 202 10.69 27.87 -1.36
CA ILE A 202 10.43 27.53 -2.77
C ILE A 202 10.75 26.04 -2.99
N ILE A 203 9.71 25.26 -3.31
CA ILE A 203 9.79 23.82 -3.50
C ILE A 203 9.68 23.38 -4.97
N ALA A 204 9.17 24.25 -5.84
CA ALA A 204 9.13 24.03 -7.29
C ALA A 204 9.02 25.33 -8.05
N ALA A 205 9.43 25.31 -9.33
CA ALA A 205 9.22 26.42 -10.26
C ALA A 205 9.04 25.90 -11.69
N TRP A 206 8.25 26.63 -12.47
CA TRP A 206 7.97 26.32 -13.87
C TRP A 206 8.05 27.59 -14.73
N PRO A 207 8.42 27.47 -16.02
CA PRO A 207 8.37 28.58 -16.94
C PRO A 207 6.91 28.98 -17.20
N GLY A 208 6.68 30.29 -17.33
CA GLY A 208 5.38 30.89 -17.58
C GLY A 208 4.39 30.75 -16.44
N TYR A 209 3.12 30.99 -16.76
CA TYR A 209 2.03 30.93 -15.78
C TYR A 209 1.54 29.49 -15.55
N GLN A 210 1.51 29.07 -14.29
CA GLN A 210 0.88 27.83 -13.81
C GLN A 210 -0.26 28.19 -12.86
N GLY A 211 -1.46 27.69 -13.13
CA GLY A 211 -2.65 27.99 -12.33
C GLY A 211 -3.06 26.88 -11.35
N SER A 212 -2.34 25.77 -11.32
CA SER A 212 -2.73 24.61 -10.49
C SER A 212 -1.54 23.83 -9.99
N ILE A 213 -1.65 23.38 -8.76
CA ILE A 213 -0.75 22.43 -8.09
C ILE A 213 -1.57 21.29 -7.51
N PHE A 214 -0.94 20.13 -7.36
CA PHE A 214 -1.66 18.92 -7.05
C PHE A 214 -1.04 18.19 -5.85
N GLY A 215 -1.88 17.44 -5.17
CA GLY A 215 -1.48 16.54 -4.10
C GLY A 215 -2.17 15.20 -4.20
N ILE A 216 -1.63 14.19 -3.53
CA ILE A 216 -2.23 12.87 -3.46
C ILE A 216 -2.53 12.54 -1.99
N ALA A 217 -3.78 12.16 -1.70
CA ALA A 217 -4.15 11.55 -0.43
C ALA A 217 -4.19 10.03 -0.58
N TYR A 218 -3.42 9.31 0.25
CA TYR A 218 -3.41 7.85 0.31
C TYR A 218 -4.12 7.36 1.57
N ASP A 219 -5.03 6.39 1.40
CA ASP A 219 -5.57 5.56 2.45
C ASP A 219 -4.99 4.15 2.32
N VAL A 220 -4.08 3.80 3.23
CA VAL A 220 -3.34 2.53 3.19
C VAL A 220 -4.00 1.53 4.14
N GLY A 221 -5.10 0.95 3.67
CA GLY A 221 -5.78 -0.10 4.41
C GLY A 221 -5.08 -1.46 4.34
N SER A 222 -5.41 -2.36 5.27
CA SER A 222 -4.89 -3.72 5.27
C SER A 222 -5.33 -4.53 4.05
N THR A 223 -6.56 -4.33 3.58
CA THR A 223 -7.15 -5.06 2.45
C THR A 223 -7.06 -4.26 1.15
N THR A 224 -7.30 -2.96 1.20
CA THR A 224 -7.32 -2.09 0.02
C THR A 224 -6.51 -0.82 0.25
N ILE A 225 -5.83 -0.35 -0.79
CA ILE A 225 -5.16 0.94 -0.79
C ILE A 225 -5.89 1.83 -1.79
N ALA A 226 -6.18 3.07 -1.37
CA ALA A 226 -6.77 4.08 -2.24
C ALA A 226 -5.87 5.30 -2.38
N ALA A 227 -5.97 5.97 -3.53
CA ALA A 227 -5.33 7.25 -3.80
C ALA A 227 -6.34 8.21 -4.42
N HIS A 228 -6.31 9.45 -3.97
CA HIS A 228 -7.13 10.55 -4.46
C HIS A 228 -6.21 11.68 -4.88
N LEU A 229 -6.27 12.07 -6.16
CA LEU A 229 -5.55 13.21 -6.69
C LEU A 229 -6.41 14.46 -6.51
N CYS A 230 -5.87 15.43 -5.81
CA CYS A 230 -6.56 16.68 -5.48
C CYS A 230 -5.85 17.89 -6.10
N ASN A 231 -6.63 18.85 -6.57
CA ASN A 231 -6.16 20.19 -6.85
C ASN A 231 -6.04 20.96 -5.53
N LEU A 232 -4.84 21.34 -5.14
CA LEU A 232 -4.58 21.98 -3.85
C LEU A 232 -5.09 23.43 -3.78
N ALA A 233 -5.32 24.06 -4.92
CA ALA A 233 -5.86 25.41 -4.97
C ALA A 233 -7.39 25.45 -4.82
N THR A 234 -8.09 24.37 -5.23
CA THR A 234 -9.56 24.34 -5.23
C THR A 234 -10.16 23.32 -4.28
N GLY A 235 -9.36 22.37 -3.80
CA GLY A 235 -9.81 21.22 -3.01
C GLY A 235 -10.55 20.15 -3.82
N GLU A 236 -10.64 20.30 -5.15
CA GLU A 236 -11.33 19.36 -6.01
C GLU A 236 -10.58 18.03 -6.13
N VAL A 237 -11.30 16.92 -6.00
CA VAL A 237 -10.77 15.58 -6.26
C VAL A 237 -10.90 15.28 -7.75
N LEU A 238 -9.78 15.32 -8.47
CA LEU A 238 -9.73 15.17 -9.93
C LEU A 238 -9.80 13.71 -10.38
N ALA A 239 -9.18 12.82 -9.62
CA ALA A 239 -9.17 11.40 -9.92
C ALA A 239 -9.03 10.56 -8.66
N SER A 240 -9.61 9.38 -8.69
CA SER A 240 -9.46 8.36 -7.64
C SER A 240 -9.08 7.03 -8.24
N SER A 241 -8.24 6.29 -7.54
CA SER A 241 -7.86 4.93 -7.90
C SER A 241 -7.69 4.08 -6.64
N GLY A 242 -8.00 2.80 -6.75
CA GLY A 242 -7.79 1.87 -5.66
C GLY A 242 -7.26 0.54 -6.20
N LEU A 243 -6.55 -0.18 -5.36
CA LEU A 243 -6.11 -1.53 -5.62
C LEU A 243 -6.15 -2.36 -4.33
N MET A 244 -6.16 -3.67 -4.51
CA MET A 244 -6.02 -4.60 -3.40
C MET A 244 -4.60 -4.50 -2.84
N ASN A 245 -4.47 -4.44 -1.51
CA ASN A 245 -3.15 -4.36 -0.88
C ASN A 245 -2.35 -5.63 -1.20
N PRO A 246 -1.21 -5.54 -1.90
CA PRO A 246 -0.43 -6.72 -2.30
C PRO A 246 0.14 -7.50 -1.11
N GLN A 247 0.13 -6.92 0.08
CA GLN A 247 0.57 -7.59 1.30
C GLN A 247 -0.43 -8.66 1.80
N ILE A 248 -1.66 -8.73 1.26
CA ILE A 248 -2.65 -9.78 1.60
C ILE A 248 -2.06 -11.19 1.44
N ARG A 249 -1.22 -11.39 0.43
CA ARG A 249 -0.53 -12.67 0.20
C ARG A 249 0.38 -13.11 1.37
N PHE A 250 0.81 -12.20 2.22
CA PHE A 250 1.62 -12.48 3.41
C PHE A 250 0.78 -12.59 4.69
N GLY A 251 -0.42 -12.01 4.70
CA GLY A 251 -1.38 -12.06 5.80
C GLY A 251 -2.53 -11.08 5.54
N GLU A 252 -3.76 -11.50 5.75
CA GLU A 252 -4.94 -10.65 5.48
C GLU A 252 -5.14 -9.57 6.53
N ASP A 253 -4.91 -9.93 7.79
CA ASP A 253 -5.04 -9.02 8.92
C ASP A 253 -3.68 -8.51 9.42
N LEU A 254 -3.72 -7.53 10.32
CA LEU A 254 -2.53 -6.88 10.87
C LEU A 254 -1.62 -7.87 11.60
N MET A 255 -2.21 -8.73 12.44
CA MET A 255 -1.46 -9.68 13.29
C MET A 255 -0.81 -10.77 12.46
N SER A 256 -1.46 -11.19 11.37
CA SER A 256 -0.87 -12.14 10.42
C SER A 256 0.38 -11.58 9.74
N ARG A 257 0.41 -10.28 9.42
CA ARG A 257 1.59 -9.60 8.85
C ARG A 257 2.70 -9.45 9.86
N VAL A 258 2.38 -9.06 11.09
CA VAL A 258 3.36 -9.02 12.19
C VAL A 258 3.94 -10.42 12.42
N SER A 259 3.11 -11.45 12.46
CA SER A 259 3.56 -12.84 12.58
C SER A 259 4.45 -13.26 11.41
N TYR A 260 4.13 -12.83 10.18
CA TYR A 260 4.98 -13.09 9.02
C TYR A 260 6.38 -12.47 9.19
N VAL A 261 6.46 -11.22 9.62
CA VAL A 261 7.74 -10.54 9.89
C VAL A 261 8.54 -11.28 10.97
N MET A 262 7.89 -11.71 12.05
CA MET A 262 8.54 -12.44 13.15
C MET A 262 9.12 -13.79 12.70
N MET A 263 8.46 -14.48 11.77
CA MET A 263 8.87 -15.83 11.33
C MET A 263 9.81 -15.81 10.13
N ASN A 264 9.89 -14.71 9.37
CA ASN A 264 10.65 -14.63 8.13
C ASN A 264 11.72 -13.54 8.20
N PRO A 265 13.02 -13.90 8.29
CA PRO A 265 14.09 -12.92 8.15
C PRO A 265 13.96 -12.15 6.83
N GLY A 266 13.93 -10.80 6.90
CA GLY A 266 13.70 -9.96 5.71
C GLY A 266 12.24 -9.69 5.38
N GLY A 267 11.28 -10.31 6.06
CA GLY A 267 9.84 -10.16 5.80
C GLY A 267 9.33 -8.73 5.95
N ALA A 268 9.89 -7.94 6.87
CA ALA A 268 9.56 -6.52 6.99
C ALA A 268 9.90 -5.76 5.70
N LYS A 269 11.08 -5.99 5.13
CA LYS A 269 11.50 -5.38 3.87
C LYS A 269 10.61 -5.79 2.70
N GLU A 270 10.25 -7.06 2.58
CA GLU A 270 9.34 -7.54 1.53
C GLU A 270 7.97 -6.85 1.58
N LEU A 271 7.41 -6.71 2.78
CA LEU A 271 6.15 -6.02 2.99
C LEU A 271 6.27 -4.53 2.66
N THR A 272 7.36 -3.88 3.09
CA THR A 272 7.67 -2.48 2.77
C THR A 272 7.77 -2.25 1.26
N ASP A 273 8.60 -3.03 0.58
CA ASP A 273 8.80 -2.91 -0.88
C ASP A 273 7.46 -3.11 -1.63
N SER A 274 6.67 -4.09 -1.21
CA SER A 274 5.41 -4.41 -1.85
C SER A 274 4.38 -3.27 -1.73
N VAL A 275 4.26 -2.61 -0.58
CA VAL A 275 3.33 -1.49 -0.40
C VAL A 275 3.82 -0.24 -1.14
N ARG A 276 5.12 0.06 -1.12
CA ARG A 276 5.70 1.20 -1.84
C ARG A 276 5.52 1.09 -3.36
N ILE A 277 5.68 -0.11 -3.93
CA ILE A 277 5.37 -0.39 -5.34
C ILE A 277 3.88 -0.10 -5.63
N ALA A 278 2.98 -0.49 -4.73
CA ALA A 278 1.55 -0.25 -4.87
C ALA A 278 1.20 1.25 -4.82
N LEU A 279 1.82 2.02 -3.93
CA LEU A 279 1.65 3.47 -3.85
C LEU A 279 2.11 4.15 -5.15
N ASN A 280 3.27 3.79 -5.69
CA ASN A 280 3.76 4.29 -6.97
C ASN A 280 2.84 3.94 -8.14
N GLN A 281 2.28 2.73 -8.14
CA GLN A 281 1.29 2.35 -9.15
C GLN A 281 0.03 3.20 -9.07
N LEU A 282 -0.46 3.48 -7.86
CA LEU A 282 -1.62 4.34 -7.65
C LEU A 282 -1.35 5.79 -8.07
N ALA A 283 -0.17 6.34 -7.73
CA ALA A 283 0.24 7.66 -8.20
C ALA A 283 0.14 7.76 -9.74
N ARG A 284 0.77 6.84 -10.44
CA ARG A 284 0.70 6.77 -11.92
C ARG A 284 -0.73 6.59 -12.44
N ASN A 285 -1.57 5.84 -11.74
CA ASN A 285 -2.96 5.63 -12.17
C ASN A 285 -3.81 6.90 -12.04
N VAL A 286 -3.69 7.65 -10.94
CA VAL A 286 -4.49 8.86 -10.73
C VAL A 286 -4.01 10.01 -11.60
N THR A 287 -2.70 10.18 -11.76
CA THR A 287 -2.13 11.24 -12.64
C THR A 287 -2.47 10.98 -14.10
N LYS A 288 -2.36 9.72 -14.56
CA LYS A 288 -2.79 9.34 -15.92
C LYS A 288 -4.28 9.57 -16.17
N LYS A 289 -5.15 9.31 -15.19
CA LYS A 289 -6.60 9.55 -15.31
C LYS A 289 -6.94 11.03 -15.45
N ALA A 290 -6.17 11.90 -14.82
CA ALA A 290 -6.36 13.33 -14.82
C ALA A 290 -5.53 14.05 -15.90
N ASP A 291 -4.71 13.32 -16.65
CA ASP A 291 -3.76 13.87 -17.65
C ASP A 291 -2.79 14.90 -17.03
N ILE A 292 -2.25 14.55 -15.87
CA ILE A 292 -1.31 15.38 -15.09
C ILE A 292 0.03 14.65 -14.97
N GLU A 293 1.13 15.38 -15.10
CA GLU A 293 2.48 14.85 -14.90
C GLU A 293 2.78 14.70 -13.41
N THR A 294 3.58 13.68 -13.06
CA THR A 294 3.90 13.34 -11.65
C THR A 294 4.77 14.38 -10.96
N ASP A 295 5.54 15.16 -11.71
CA ASP A 295 6.38 16.27 -11.19
C ASP A 295 5.58 17.46 -10.66
N LYS A 296 4.29 17.55 -11.01
CA LYS A 296 3.35 18.58 -10.50
C LYS A 296 2.70 18.18 -9.17
N ILE A 297 3.00 16.99 -8.66
CA ILE A 297 2.54 16.55 -7.33
C ILE A 297 3.52 17.10 -6.29
N LEU A 298 3.07 18.04 -5.47
CA LEU A 298 3.92 18.72 -4.49
C LEU A 298 3.64 18.32 -3.05
N ALA A 299 2.49 17.72 -2.78
CA ALA A 299 2.11 17.27 -1.46
C ALA A 299 1.51 15.86 -1.50
N VAL A 300 1.82 15.08 -0.48
CA VAL A 300 1.20 13.79 -0.20
C VAL A 300 0.73 13.77 1.24
N THR A 301 -0.48 13.31 1.47
CA THR A 301 -0.94 12.92 2.81
C THR A 301 -1.18 11.42 2.79
N LEU A 302 -0.64 10.70 3.80
CA LEU A 302 -0.74 9.27 3.90
C LEU A 302 -1.31 8.88 5.25
N VAL A 303 -2.44 8.18 5.23
CA VAL A 303 -3.05 7.60 6.43
C VAL A 303 -3.10 6.09 6.34
N GLY A 304 -3.19 5.42 7.48
CA GLY A 304 -3.34 3.99 7.59
C GLY A 304 -3.29 3.52 9.03
N ASN A 305 -3.63 2.25 9.24
CA ASN A 305 -3.52 1.63 10.55
C ASN A 305 -2.05 1.52 11.01
N PRO A 306 -1.77 1.28 12.31
CA PRO A 306 -0.40 1.30 12.83
C PRO A 306 0.58 0.37 12.11
N VAL A 307 0.15 -0.83 11.71
CA VAL A 307 1.02 -1.77 11.01
C VAL A 307 1.35 -1.27 9.60
N MET A 308 0.36 -0.72 8.87
CA MET A 308 0.59 -0.14 7.55
C MET A 308 1.46 1.10 7.62
N HIS A 309 1.24 1.96 8.62
CA HIS A 309 2.08 3.13 8.90
C HIS A 309 3.56 2.72 9.06
N HIS A 310 3.85 1.71 9.89
CA HIS A 310 5.22 1.23 10.12
C HIS A 310 5.82 0.62 8.84
N LEU A 311 5.07 -0.22 8.15
CA LEU A 311 5.56 -0.89 6.94
C LEU A 311 5.83 0.08 5.79
N VAL A 312 5.02 1.13 5.60
CA VAL A 312 5.31 2.18 4.60
C VAL A 312 6.61 2.91 4.93
N LEU A 313 6.83 3.21 6.20
CA LEU A 313 8.05 3.86 6.69
C LEU A 313 9.29 2.95 6.69
N GLY A 314 9.11 1.63 6.56
CA GLY A 314 10.19 0.66 6.68
C GLY A 314 10.59 0.38 8.13
N ILE A 315 9.70 0.64 9.07
CA ILE A 315 9.88 0.37 10.51
C ILE A 315 9.36 -1.04 10.82
N ASP A 316 10.09 -1.78 11.66
CA ASP A 316 9.68 -3.10 12.10
C ASP A 316 8.36 -3.03 12.90
N PRO A 317 7.28 -3.69 12.43
CA PRO A 317 5.99 -3.67 13.11
C PRO A 317 5.90 -4.69 14.27
N THR A 318 6.92 -5.49 14.53
CA THR A 318 6.91 -6.56 15.55
C THR A 318 6.49 -6.06 16.94
N PRO A 319 6.93 -4.88 17.42
CA PRO A 319 6.50 -4.36 18.73
C PRO A 319 4.98 -4.10 18.83
N LEU A 320 4.28 -3.92 17.71
CA LEU A 320 2.83 -3.76 17.67
C LEU A 320 2.07 -5.08 17.92
N GLY A 321 2.75 -6.21 17.80
CA GLY A 321 2.19 -7.54 18.03
C GLY A 321 2.26 -8.04 19.47
N VAL A 322 2.97 -7.33 20.35
CA VAL A 322 3.24 -7.76 21.74
C VAL A 322 2.94 -6.62 22.70
N SER A 323 2.24 -6.91 23.80
CA SER A 323 2.00 -5.92 24.86
C SER A 323 3.31 -5.28 25.31
N PRO A 324 3.37 -3.95 25.44
CA PRO A 324 2.29 -2.96 25.46
C PRO A 324 1.91 -2.36 24.10
N PHE A 325 2.19 -3.03 22.96
CA PHE A 325 1.84 -2.60 21.59
C PHE A 325 2.47 -1.24 21.22
N LYS A 326 3.78 -1.17 21.41
CA LYS A 326 4.52 0.08 21.32
C LYS A 326 4.68 0.55 19.88
N LEU A 327 4.32 1.82 19.63
CA LEU A 327 4.60 2.51 18.37
C LEU A 327 6.10 2.77 18.21
N GLY A 328 6.61 2.62 17.00
CA GLY A 328 7.98 3.02 16.64
C GLY A 328 8.14 4.52 16.42
N VAL A 329 7.01 5.21 16.15
CA VAL A 329 6.92 6.66 15.96
C VAL A 329 5.64 7.16 16.62
N GLU A 330 5.76 8.17 17.48
CA GLU A 330 4.63 8.71 18.27
C GLU A 330 4.07 10.03 17.71
N GLY A 331 4.81 10.73 16.84
CA GLY A 331 4.42 12.03 16.30
C GLY A 331 3.96 11.99 14.85
N ALA A 332 3.45 13.12 14.37
CA ALA A 332 3.28 13.35 12.95
C ALA A 332 4.65 13.44 12.26
N LEU A 333 4.72 13.01 11.01
CA LEU A 333 5.94 13.08 10.20
C LEU A 333 5.71 13.99 9.01
N ASN A 334 6.75 14.79 8.72
CA ASN A 334 6.94 15.46 7.44
C ASN A 334 8.26 14.95 6.86
N ILE A 335 8.19 14.19 5.80
CA ILE A 335 9.35 13.56 5.14
C ILE A 335 9.28 13.82 3.65
N SER A 336 10.37 13.60 2.93
CA SER A 336 10.35 13.69 1.47
C SER A 336 9.75 12.41 0.84
N ALA A 337 9.17 12.55 -0.34
CA ALA A 337 8.66 11.42 -1.12
C ALA A 337 9.75 10.35 -1.38
N SER A 338 11.00 10.79 -1.56
CA SER A 338 12.16 9.93 -1.81
C SER A 338 12.50 9.04 -0.61
N GLU A 339 12.29 9.48 0.64
CA GLU A 339 12.57 8.68 1.84
C GLU A 339 11.70 7.43 1.93
N ILE A 340 10.49 7.47 1.38
CA ILE A 340 9.61 6.30 1.30
C ILE A 340 9.54 5.72 -0.11
N GLY A 341 10.46 6.10 -1.00
CA GLY A 341 10.59 5.53 -2.33
C GLY A 341 9.41 5.82 -3.26
N LEU A 342 8.77 6.98 -3.15
CA LEU A 342 7.77 7.44 -4.11
C LEU A 342 8.45 8.11 -5.31
N ASP A 343 8.05 7.70 -6.51
CA ASP A 343 8.53 8.23 -7.80
C ASP A 343 7.77 9.53 -8.15
N LEU A 344 7.95 10.57 -7.32
CA LEU A 344 7.37 11.90 -7.47
C LEU A 344 8.48 12.95 -7.58
N ASN A 345 8.13 14.23 -7.62
CA ASN A 345 9.13 15.29 -7.50
C ASN A 345 9.94 15.13 -6.21
N SER A 346 11.24 15.35 -6.25
CA SER A 346 12.15 15.17 -5.10
C SER A 346 11.75 16.00 -3.88
N GLU A 347 11.17 17.17 -4.12
CA GLU A 347 10.73 18.12 -3.10
C GLU A 347 9.28 17.88 -2.65
N THR A 348 8.61 16.84 -3.16
CA THR A 348 7.26 16.49 -2.70
C THR A 348 7.28 16.16 -1.22
N SER A 349 6.56 16.95 -0.44
CA SER A 349 6.37 16.75 0.99
C SER A 349 5.36 15.65 1.25
N VAL A 350 5.67 14.72 2.15
CA VAL A 350 4.77 13.66 2.61
C VAL A 350 4.43 13.89 4.07
N TYR A 351 3.20 14.27 4.33
CA TYR A 351 2.66 14.39 5.67
C TYR A 351 1.99 13.08 6.09
N ILE A 352 2.38 12.55 7.24
CA ILE A 352 1.80 11.35 7.83
C ILE A 352 1.31 11.72 9.23
N PRO A 353 -0.02 11.75 9.47
CA PRO A 353 -0.58 12.02 10.79
C PRO A 353 -0.13 10.99 11.83
N PRO A 354 -0.12 11.34 13.12
CA PRO A 354 0.28 10.39 14.16
C PRO A 354 -0.72 9.25 14.28
N CYS A 355 -0.21 8.06 14.63
CA CYS A 355 -1.05 7.02 15.20
C CYS A 355 -1.48 7.42 16.62
N ILE A 356 -2.73 7.14 16.97
CA ILE A 356 -3.29 7.49 18.30
C ILE A 356 -2.81 6.50 19.37
N ALA A 357 -2.73 5.20 18.99
CA ALA A 357 -2.25 4.13 19.86
C ALA A 357 -1.79 2.94 19.00
N GLY A 358 -1.21 1.91 19.61
CA GLY A 358 -0.69 0.73 18.91
C GLY A 358 -1.71 -0.04 18.04
N HIS A 359 -3.01 0.17 18.27
CA HIS A 359 -4.09 -0.40 17.45
C HIS A 359 -5.07 0.65 16.91
N VAL A 360 -4.80 1.95 17.08
CA VAL A 360 -5.62 3.05 16.56
C VAL A 360 -4.71 3.94 15.71
N GLY A 361 -4.89 3.89 14.42
CA GLY A 361 -3.93 4.41 13.45
C GLY A 361 -4.12 5.87 13.03
N ALA A 362 -3.32 6.27 12.06
CA ALA A 362 -3.39 7.56 11.39
C ALA A 362 -4.66 7.70 10.52
N ASP A 363 -5.24 6.59 10.05
CA ASP A 363 -6.55 6.51 9.41
C ASP A 363 -7.64 7.05 10.34
N THR A 364 -7.68 6.58 11.60
CA THR A 364 -8.60 7.10 12.62
C THR A 364 -8.35 8.59 12.91
N ALA A 365 -7.10 9.03 12.96
CA ALA A 365 -6.78 10.45 13.08
C ALA A 365 -7.36 11.27 11.91
N GLY A 366 -7.25 10.73 10.67
CA GLY A 366 -7.86 11.32 9.49
C GLY A 366 -9.39 11.41 9.58
N VAL A 367 -10.06 10.38 10.08
CA VAL A 367 -11.51 10.36 10.30
C VAL A 367 -11.91 11.41 11.37
N ILE A 368 -11.15 11.50 12.45
CA ILE A 368 -11.39 12.53 13.49
C ILE A 368 -11.27 13.95 12.91
N LEU A 369 -10.27 14.20 12.06
CA LEU A 369 -10.11 15.49 11.37
C LEU A 369 -11.29 15.77 10.43
N SER A 370 -11.73 14.78 9.69
CA SER A 370 -12.83 14.89 8.72
C SER A 370 -14.17 15.16 9.38
N GLU A 371 -14.51 14.43 10.45
CA GLU A 371 -15.79 14.55 11.16
C GLU A 371 -15.80 15.64 12.22
N ALA A 372 -14.63 16.11 12.64
CA ALA A 372 -14.39 17.22 13.57
C ALA A 372 -15.21 17.16 14.89
N PRO A 373 -15.33 16.01 15.58
CA PRO A 373 -16.07 15.91 16.84
C PRO A 373 -15.51 16.84 17.92
N TYR A 374 -14.23 17.20 17.85
CA TYR A 374 -13.55 18.11 18.74
C TYR A 374 -14.01 19.58 18.61
N GLN A 375 -14.83 19.91 17.62
CA GLN A 375 -15.43 21.23 17.45
C GLN A 375 -16.85 21.32 18.02
N SER A 376 -17.49 20.19 18.32
CA SER A 376 -18.86 20.11 18.80
C SER A 376 -18.93 19.99 20.31
N SER A 377 -19.94 20.64 20.94
CA SER A 377 -20.32 20.38 22.33
C SER A 377 -21.17 19.12 22.50
N GLU A 378 -21.75 18.61 21.42
CA GLU A 378 -22.56 17.40 21.44
C GLU A 378 -21.68 16.15 21.43
N MET A 379 -22.13 15.13 22.19
CA MET A 379 -21.46 13.84 22.21
C MET A 379 -21.62 13.15 20.86
N THR A 380 -20.51 12.89 20.19
CA THR A 380 -20.46 12.26 18.86
C THR A 380 -19.86 10.86 18.98
N LEU A 381 -20.52 9.87 18.36
CA LEU A 381 -19.99 8.53 18.17
C LEU A 381 -19.62 8.34 16.70
N ILE A 382 -18.35 8.04 16.44
CA ILE A 382 -17.85 7.66 15.12
C ILE A 382 -17.49 6.17 15.16
N VAL A 383 -17.91 5.42 14.15
CA VAL A 383 -17.57 4.02 13.99
C VAL A 383 -17.08 3.82 12.57
N ASP A 384 -15.79 3.58 12.40
CA ASP A 384 -15.18 3.19 11.13
C ASP A 384 -15.12 1.66 11.05
N VAL A 385 -15.87 1.08 10.13
CA VAL A 385 -16.04 -0.37 10.04
C VAL A 385 -15.24 -0.91 8.86
N GLY A 386 -14.16 -1.62 9.18
CA GLY A 386 -13.30 -2.32 8.23
C GLY A 386 -12.98 -3.75 8.67
N THR A 387 -11.78 -4.21 8.36
CA THR A 387 -11.23 -5.46 8.91
C THR A 387 -11.08 -5.39 10.43
N ASN A 388 -10.83 -4.20 10.97
CA ASN A 388 -11.07 -3.82 12.36
C ASN A 388 -12.13 -2.71 12.37
N ALA A 389 -12.75 -2.48 13.51
CA ALA A 389 -13.61 -1.34 13.73
C ALA A 389 -12.93 -0.37 14.69
N GLU A 390 -12.69 0.84 14.25
CA GLU A 390 -12.22 1.93 15.08
C GLU A 390 -13.42 2.73 15.55
N ILE A 391 -13.48 2.92 16.87
CA ILE A 391 -14.59 3.60 17.55
C ILE A 391 -14.05 4.83 18.24
N VAL A 392 -14.62 5.99 17.93
CA VAL A 392 -14.30 7.27 18.57
C VAL A 392 -15.56 7.81 19.22
N LEU A 393 -15.49 8.15 20.51
CA LEU A 393 -16.59 8.72 21.28
C LEU A 393 -16.11 9.98 22.00
N GLY A 394 -16.85 11.07 21.84
CA GLY A 394 -16.57 12.28 22.59
C GLY A 394 -17.07 13.57 21.94
N ASN A 395 -16.53 14.67 22.41
CA ASN A 395 -16.85 16.02 21.99
C ASN A 395 -15.62 16.93 22.14
N LYS A 396 -15.82 18.27 22.10
CA LYS A 396 -14.74 19.25 22.25
C LYS A 396 -13.94 19.16 23.54
N ASP A 397 -14.52 18.59 24.59
CA ASP A 397 -13.89 18.52 25.91
C ASP A 397 -13.00 17.29 26.04
N LYS A 398 -13.41 16.18 25.42
CA LYS A 398 -12.64 14.93 25.46
C LYS A 398 -13.05 13.98 24.34
N LEU A 399 -12.06 13.34 23.72
CA LEU A 399 -12.23 12.21 22.80
C LEU A 399 -11.62 10.95 23.41
N LEU A 400 -12.30 9.84 23.23
CA LEU A 400 -11.83 8.50 23.53
C LEU A 400 -11.84 7.69 22.26
N ALA A 401 -10.81 6.89 22.03
CA ALA A 401 -10.74 6.01 20.86
C ALA A 401 -10.35 4.58 21.29
N CYS A 402 -10.90 3.59 20.60
CA CYS A 402 -10.49 2.21 20.73
C CYS A 402 -10.63 1.48 19.39
N SER A 403 -9.93 0.36 19.24
CA SER A 403 -10.09 -0.55 18.12
C SER A 403 -10.69 -1.86 18.62
N SER A 404 -11.61 -2.42 17.82
CA SER A 404 -12.22 -3.73 18.05
C SER A 404 -11.99 -4.62 16.85
N PRO A 405 -11.43 -5.82 17.01
CA PRO A 405 -11.28 -6.74 15.88
C PRO A 405 -12.67 -7.20 15.43
N THR A 406 -13.08 -6.80 14.22
CA THR A 406 -14.27 -7.36 13.55
C THR A 406 -13.91 -8.68 12.89
N GLY A 407 -12.64 -8.87 12.57
CA GLY A 407 -12.06 -10.04 11.94
C GLY A 407 -12.55 -10.26 10.51
N PRO A 408 -11.90 -11.15 9.75
CA PRO A 408 -12.31 -11.52 8.41
C PRO A 408 -13.54 -12.46 8.41
N ALA A 409 -14.20 -12.66 9.54
CA ALA A 409 -15.37 -13.54 9.66
C ALA A 409 -16.49 -13.13 8.69
N PHE A 410 -16.80 -11.84 8.61
CA PHE A 410 -17.80 -11.31 7.69
C PHE A 410 -17.34 -11.28 6.23
N GLU A 411 -16.04 -11.39 5.99
CA GLU A 411 -15.45 -11.53 4.66
C GLU A 411 -15.33 -13.01 4.24
N GLY A 412 -15.97 -13.90 4.96
CA GLY A 412 -16.05 -15.33 4.63
C GLY A 412 -14.90 -16.18 5.12
N ALA A 413 -13.99 -15.68 5.96
CA ALA A 413 -12.84 -16.44 6.43
C ALA A 413 -13.18 -17.50 7.48
N GLN A 414 -14.25 -17.29 8.28
CA GLN A 414 -14.60 -18.15 9.42
C GLN A 414 -16.03 -18.67 9.43
N ILE A 415 -16.86 -18.23 8.49
CA ILE A 415 -18.26 -18.69 8.35
C ILE A 415 -18.43 -19.56 7.11
N SER A 416 -19.28 -20.59 7.22
CA SER A 416 -19.42 -21.65 6.21
C SER A 416 -19.91 -21.14 4.84
N SER A 417 -20.68 -20.06 4.82
CA SER A 417 -21.23 -19.46 3.60
C SER A 417 -20.74 -18.03 3.38
N GLY A 418 -19.62 -17.68 3.99
CA GLY A 418 -19.03 -16.36 3.83
C GLY A 418 -18.42 -16.15 2.44
N GLN A 419 -18.58 -14.95 1.91
CA GLN A 419 -18.11 -14.56 0.60
C GLN A 419 -17.41 -13.20 0.67
N ARG A 420 -16.27 -13.09 -0.01
CA ARG A 420 -15.57 -11.79 -0.16
C ARG A 420 -16.32 -10.90 -1.15
N ALA A 421 -16.11 -9.59 -1.04
CA ALA A 421 -16.59 -8.61 -2.01
C ALA A 421 -15.88 -8.83 -3.36
N ALA A 422 -16.51 -9.62 -4.22
CA ALA A 422 -16.05 -9.96 -5.57
C ALA A 422 -17.25 -9.87 -6.55
N PRO A 423 -17.04 -9.88 -7.87
CA PRO A 423 -18.14 -9.97 -8.81
C PRO A 423 -19.06 -11.15 -8.50
N GLY A 424 -20.35 -10.87 -8.27
CA GLY A 424 -21.33 -11.87 -7.83
C GLY A 424 -21.60 -11.93 -6.34
N ALA A 425 -20.87 -11.18 -5.51
CA ALA A 425 -21.18 -11.04 -4.08
C ALA A 425 -22.50 -10.29 -3.86
N ILE A 426 -23.25 -10.69 -2.82
CA ILE A 426 -24.49 -10.01 -2.44
C ILE A 426 -24.13 -8.70 -1.72
N GLU A 427 -24.40 -7.55 -2.36
CA GLU A 427 -24.12 -6.23 -1.78
C GLU A 427 -25.36 -5.60 -1.13
N ARG A 428 -26.56 -5.96 -1.57
CA ARG A 428 -27.81 -5.36 -1.08
C ARG A 428 -28.92 -6.39 -1.03
N VAL A 429 -29.63 -6.42 0.07
CA VAL A 429 -30.86 -7.19 0.23
C VAL A 429 -32.02 -6.20 0.43
N ARG A 430 -33.09 -6.36 -0.35
CA ARG A 430 -34.36 -5.64 -0.13
C ARG A 430 -35.43 -6.68 0.20
N ILE A 431 -36.13 -6.45 1.30
CA ILE A 431 -37.26 -7.24 1.78
C ILE A 431 -38.55 -6.50 1.40
#